data_8d06e6592c776a35148004ae51fa93f4
#
_entry.id   8d06e6592c776a35148004ae51fa93f4
#
_cell.length_a   1.000
_cell.length_b   1.000
_cell.length_c   1.000
_cell.angle_alpha   90.00
_cell.angle_beta   90.00
_cell.angle_gamma   90.00
#
_symmetry.space_group_name_H-M   'P 1'
#
loop_
_entity.id
_entity.type
_entity.pdbx_description
1 polymer ?
#
loop_
_entity_poly.entity_id
_entity_poly.type
_entity_poly.pdbx_seq_one_letter_code
_entity_poly.pdbx_strand_id
1 'polypeptide(L)'
;MKKILLALLTSCALVSCEGYFDQLPKTELPSETFYTSYDAALRNVAILYANAGHVNDGIMTSDRFMMPSLMNEGPFDLTSTSGSVLNLWSKHYAYIAQANLILERLETNKEVIDENAGHSALDKATITGSATEMLMGEVRFLRAYAYFTLYRYYGGVPLIIEPTGPKPDYVPRATRQEMFKFLYDEMAYALDKCLDNRSGIAYGRVTKGAVAGMLAKMKIFHASYIRRAEMYGRKQD
;
A
#
# COMPACT_ATOMS: atom_id res chain seq x y z
N MET A 1 -12.38 -54.68 -43.09
CA MET A 1 -13.25 -54.09 -42.07
C MET A 1 -12.48 -53.84 -40.75
N LYS A 2 -11.72 -54.78 -40.14
CA LYS A 2 -10.98 -54.56 -38.89
C LYS A 2 -9.91 -53.44 -38.94
N LYS A 3 -9.23 -53.23 -40.08
CA LYS A 3 -8.22 -52.17 -40.24
C LYS A 3 -8.83 -50.77 -40.31
N ILE A 4 -10.04 -50.64 -40.81
CA ILE A 4 -10.76 -49.34 -40.89
C ILE A 4 -11.30 -48.97 -39.53
N LEU A 5 -11.74 -49.95 -38.73
CA LEU A 5 -12.22 -49.74 -37.36
C LEU A 5 -11.09 -49.29 -36.45
N LEU A 6 -9.88 -49.83 -36.63
CA LEU A 6 -8.68 -49.44 -35.87
C LEU A 6 -8.22 -48.03 -36.18
N ALA A 7 -8.31 -47.62 -37.46
CA ALA A 7 -7.98 -46.26 -37.91
C ALA A 7 -8.97 -45.20 -37.42
N LEU A 8 -10.25 -45.55 -37.30
CA LEU A 8 -11.25 -44.67 -36.70
C LEU A 8 -11.09 -44.51 -35.18
N LEU A 9 -10.70 -45.57 -34.48
CA LEU A 9 -10.44 -45.54 -33.03
C LEU A 9 -9.16 -44.68 -32.68
N THR A 10 -8.14 -44.74 -33.54
CA THR A 10 -6.94 -43.89 -33.35
C THR A 10 -7.18 -42.43 -33.69
N SER A 11 -8.11 -42.11 -34.60
CA SER A 11 -8.47 -40.72 -34.94
C SER A 11 -9.24 -40.00 -33.80
N CYS A 12 -10.05 -40.71 -33.02
CA CYS A 12 -10.79 -40.18 -31.89
C CYS A 12 -9.89 -39.87 -30.68
N ALA A 13 -8.72 -40.53 -30.55
CA ALA A 13 -7.80 -40.30 -29.46
C ALA A 13 -6.95 -39.03 -29.57
N LEU A 14 -6.99 -38.34 -30.71
CA LEU A 14 -6.24 -37.10 -30.97
C LEU A 14 -7.05 -35.83 -30.74
N VAL A 15 -8.32 -35.93 -30.36
CA VAL A 15 -9.08 -34.75 -29.92
C VAL A 15 -8.72 -34.55 -28.43
N SER A 16 -7.56 -34.00 -28.21
CA SER A 16 -7.17 -33.43 -26.92
C SER A 16 -8.10 -32.25 -26.65
N CYS A 17 -8.87 -32.29 -25.59
CA CYS A 17 -9.61 -31.13 -25.11
C CYS A 17 -8.59 -30.08 -24.68
N GLU A 18 -8.23 -29.19 -25.60
CA GLU A 18 -7.60 -27.92 -25.21
C GLU A 18 -8.57 -27.21 -24.28
N GLY A 19 -8.14 -26.91 -23.06
CA GLY A 19 -8.96 -26.20 -22.07
C GLY A 19 -9.38 -27.03 -20.84
N TYR A 20 -9.21 -28.36 -20.82
CA TYR A 20 -9.52 -29.13 -19.60
C TYR A 20 -8.51 -28.92 -18.47
N PHE A 21 -7.28 -28.55 -18.82
CA PHE A 21 -6.22 -28.23 -17.88
C PHE A 21 -6.08 -26.75 -17.54
N ASP A 22 -6.80 -25.88 -18.26
CA ASP A 22 -6.86 -24.44 -17.96
C ASP A 22 -7.89 -24.09 -16.88
N GLN A 23 -8.18 -25.02 -15.99
CA GLN A 23 -8.96 -24.71 -14.80
C GLN A 23 -8.09 -23.84 -13.89
N LEU A 24 -8.44 -22.54 -13.86
CA LEU A 24 -7.93 -21.63 -12.83
C LEU A 24 -8.10 -22.32 -11.46
N PRO A 25 -7.07 -22.27 -10.60
CA PRO A 25 -7.16 -22.86 -9.27
C PRO A 25 -8.41 -22.30 -8.57
N LYS A 26 -9.33 -23.15 -8.17
CA LYS A 26 -10.59 -22.72 -7.51
C LYS A 26 -10.37 -22.02 -6.18
N THR A 27 -9.14 -22.06 -5.67
CA THR A 27 -8.70 -21.45 -4.41
C THR A 27 -7.96 -20.12 -4.57
N GLU A 28 -7.46 -19.82 -5.77
CA GLU A 28 -6.81 -18.54 -6.05
C GLU A 28 -7.52 -17.86 -7.23
N LEU A 29 -8.37 -16.91 -6.94
CA LEU A 29 -8.96 -16.06 -7.97
C LEU A 29 -7.81 -15.30 -8.67
N PRO A 30 -7.73 -15.31 -10.02
CA PRO A 30 -6.73 -14.52 -10.73
C PRO A 30 -6.82 -13.06 -10.31
N SER A 31 -5.69 -12.43 -10.14
CA SER A 31 -5.63 -11.01 -9.74
C SER A 31 -6.46 -10.08 -10.64
N GLU A 32 -6.69 -10.50 -11.87
CA GLU A 32 -7.50 -9.78 -12.86
C GLU A 32 -9.00 -9.74 -12.51
N THR A 33 -9.52 -10.75 -11.78
CA THR A 33 -10.93 -10.78 -11.36
C THR A 33 -11.22 -9.94 -10.11
N PHE A 34 -10.19 -9.43 -9.42
CA PHE A 34 -10.37 -8.64 -8.19
C PHE A 34 -10.64 -7.14 -8.43
N TYR A 35 -10.46 -6.65 -9.66
CA TYR A 35 -10.59 -5.22 -9.98
C TYR A 35 -11.64 -4.96 -11.06
N THR A 36 -12.71 -5.75 -11.06
CA THR A 36 -13.81 -5.65 -12.04
C THR A 36 -14.88 -4.62 -11.66
N SER A 37 -14.86 -4.11 -10.44
CA SER A 37 -15.81 -3.11 -9.96
C SER A 37 -15.20 -2.30 -8.80
N TYR A 38 -15.83 -1.15 -8.50
CA TYR A 38 -15.44 -0.33 -7.35
C TYR A 38 -15.46 -1.09 -6.03
N ASP A 39 -16.50 -1.90 -5.77
CA ASP A 39 -16.63 -2.65 -4.51
C ASP A 39 -15.57 -3.74 -4.39
N ALA A 40 -15.17 -4.35 -5.51
CA ALA A 40 -14.09 -5.32 -5.55
C ALA A 40 -12.74 -4.64 -5.26
N ALA A 41 -12.48 -3.50 -5.88
CA ALA A 41 -11.30 -2.67 -5.64
C ALA A 41 -11.23 -2.17 -4.20
N LEU A 42 -12.37 -1.69 -3.66
CA LEU A 42 -12.47 -1.23 -2.26
C LEU A 42 -12.12 -2.33 -1.26
N ARG A 43 -12.53 -3.58 -1.50
CA ARG A 43 -12.15 -4.71 -0.63
C ARG A 43 -10.63 -4.89 -0.54
N ASN A 44 -9.91 -4.69 -1.64
CA ASN A 44 -8.45 -4.74 -1.65
C ASN A 44 -7.83 -3.56 -0.87
N VAL A 45 -8.38 -2.37 -1.03
CA VAL A 45 -7.95 -1.20 -0.24
C VAL A 45 -8.26 -1.40 1.26
N ALA A 46 -9.38 -2.05 1.60
CA ALA A 46 -9.75 -2.36 2.98
C ALA A 46 -8.71 -3.25 3.69
N ILE A 47 -7.98 -4.10 2.95
CA ILE A 47 -6.88 -4.88 3.53
C ILE A 47 -5.76 -3.96 4.05
N LEU A 48 -5.45 -2.87 3.34
CA LEU A 48 -4.47 -1.89 3.83
C LEU A 48 -4.97 -1.22 5.12
N TYR A 49 -6.24 -0.87 5.20
CA TYR A 49 -6.80 -0.32 6.43
C TYR A 49 -6.72 -1.31 7.60
N ALA A 50 -7.04 -2.58 7.37
CA ALA A 50 -6.92 -3.63 8.39
C ALA A 50 -5.47 -3.79 8.89
N ASN A 51 -4.49 -3.67 7.98
CA ASN A 51 -3.08 -3.77 8.28
C ASN A 51 -2.46 -2.45 8.80
N ALA A 52 -3.16 -1.33 8.71
CA ALA A 52 -2.64 -0.03 9.15
C ALA A 52 -2.30 0.01 10.64
N GLY A 53 -2.98 -0.78 11.47
CA GLY A 53 -2.66 -0.95 12.88
C GLY A 53 -1.25 -1.51 13.12
N HIS A 54 -0.73 -2.31 12.22
CA HIS A 54 0.62 -2.86 12.30
C HIS A 54 1.72 -1.85 11.93
N VAL A 55 1.33 -0.75 11.27
CA VAL A 55 2.20 0.36 10.88
C VAL A 55 2.22 1.45 11.95
N ASN A 56 1.30 1.37 12.91
CA ASN A 56 1.19 2.32 14.00
C ASN A 56 1.78 1.74 15.28
N ASP A 57 3.07 1.92 15.45
CA ASP A 57 3.84 1.41 16.60
C ASP A 57 4.22 2.50 17.62
N GLY A 58 3.56 3.64 17.55
CA GLY A 58 3.83 4.80 18.41
C GLY A 58 3.81 4.53 19.91
N ILE A 59 3.41 3.33 20.33
CA ILE A 59 3.39 2.91 21.75
C ILE A 59 4.75 2.37 22.19
N MET A 60 5.50 1.72 21.29
CA MET A 60 6.76 1.03 21.68
C MET A 60 7.96 1.97 21.85
N THR A 61 7.87 3.19 21.34
CA THR A 61 8.98 4.15 21.33
C THR A 61 8.67 5.45 22.05
N SER A 62 7.52 5.56 22.71
CA SER A 62 7.22 6.72 23.53
C SER A 62 7.78 6.51 24.94
N ASP A 63 8.56 7.45 25.40
CA ASP A 63 9.01 7.56 26.80
C ASP A 63 7.85 7.62 27.81
N ARG A 64 6.64 7.82 27.33
CA ARG A 64 5.40 7.91 28.09
C ARG A 64 4.83 6.54 28.49
N PHE A 65 5.19 5.47 27.77
CA PHE A 65 4.72 4.11 28.02
C PHE A 65 5.89 3.13 28.09
N MET A 66 6.85 3.43 28.95
CA MET A 66 7.84 2.44 29.37
C MET A 66 7.14 1.39 30.23
N MET A 67 6.46 0.45 29.58
CA MET A 67 6.05 -0.80 30.24
C MET A 67 7.17 -1.81 30.05
N PRO A 68 7.94 -2.11 31.10
CA PRO A 68 9.03 -3.11 31.03
C PRO A 68 8.52 -4.49 30.59
N SER A 69 7.22 -4.77 30.78
CA SER A 69 6.59 -6.03 30.41
C SER A 69 6.30 -6.16 28.91
N LEU A 70 6.33 -5.07 28.12
CA LEU A 70 6.14 -5.09 26.68
C LEU A 70 7.46 -4.96 25.91
N MET A 71 8.54 -4.61 26.59
CA MET A 71 9.89 -4.56 26.04
C MET A 71 10.69 -5.69 26.68
N ASN A 72 10.93 -6.74 25.92
CA ASN A 72 11.94 -7.75 26.25
C ASN A 72 13.37 -7.17 26.23
N GLU A 73 13.51 -5.91 25.85
CA GLU A 73 14.77 -5.19 25.71
C GLU A 73 14.65 -3.91 26.54
N GLY A 74 15.68 -3.59 27.32
CA GLY A 74 15.73 -2.35 28.08
C GLY A 74 15.72 -1.11 27.18
N PRO A 75 15.41 0.08 27.71
CA PRO A 75 15.25 1.30 26.91
C PRO A 75 16.53 1.74 26.17
N PHE A 76 17.68 1.18 26.51
CA PHE A 76 18.98 1.49 25.89
C PHE A 76 19.63 0.28 25.21
N ASP A 77 18.96 -0.88 25.17
CA ASP A 77 19.51 -2.13 24.65
C ASP A 77 19.14 -2.38 23.18
N LEU A 78 18.42 -1.43 22.55
CA LEU A 78 18.04 -1.53 21.13
C LEU A 78 19.27 -1.43 20.24
N THR A 79 19.49 -2.50 19.49
CA THR A 79 20.54 -2.59 18.45
C THR A 79 19.90 -2.73 17.07
N SER A 80 20.71 -2.55 16.03
CA SER A 80 20.24 -2.77 14.64
C SER A 80 19.78 -4.22 14.36
N THR A 81 20.15 -5.15 15.24
CA THR A 81 19.80 -6.57 15.15
C THR A 81 18.64 -6.96 16.07
N SER A 82 18.13 -6.02 16.87
CA SER A 82 17.00 -6.27 17.76
C SER A 82 15.76 -6.69 16.96
N GLY A 83 15.08 -7.74 17.40
CA GLY A 83 13.92 -8.31 16.73
C GLY A 83 12.79 -7.32 16.53
N SER A 84 12.58 -6.40 17.48
CA SER A 84 11.61 -5.30 17.38
C SER A 84 11.92 -4.34 16.22
N VAL A 85 13.19 -3.97 16.06
CA VAL A 85 13.66 -3.08 14.99
C VAL A 85 13.51 -3.74 13.62
N LEU A 86 13.96 -5.00 13.49
CA LEU A 86 13.81 -5.75 12.25
C LEU A 86 12.35 -5.98 11.86
N ASN A 87 11.50 -6.29 12.83
CA ASN A 87 10.08 -6.52 12.61
C ASN A 87 9.37 -5.25 12.14
N LEU A 88 9.66 -4.10 12.73
CA LEU A 88 9.12 -2.81 12.30
C LEU A 88 9.49 -2.51 10.84
N TRP A 89 10.77 -2.68 10.49
CA TRP A 89 11.25 -2.53 9.12
C TRP A 89 10.51 -3.43 8.14
N SER A 90 10.49 -4.74 8.42
CA SER A 90 9.90 -5.75 7.54
C SER A 90 8.40 -5.55 7.33
N LYS A 91 7.65 -5.25 8.40
CA LYS A 91 6.21 -5.00 8.31
C LYS A 91 5.87 -3.77 7.48
N HIS A 92 6.63 -2.69 7.63
CA HIS A 92 6.39 -1.48 6.85
C HIS A 92 6.70 -1.68 5.37
N TYR A 93 7.79 -2.38 5.04
CA TYR A 93 8.09 -2.67 3.64
C TYR A 93 7.10 -3.67 3.01
N ALA A 94 6.63 -4.65 3.76
CA ALA A 94 5.55 -5.53 3.29
C ALA A 94 4.26 -4.74 3.01
N TYR A 95 3.92 -3.81 3.90
CA TYR A 95 2.78 -2.92 3.72
C TYR A 95 2.93 -2.01 2.50
N ILE A 96 4.11 -1.41 2.30
CA ILE A 96 4.44 -0.58 1.15
C ILE A 96 4.35 -1.38 -0.14
N ALA A 97 4.88 -2.60 -0.17
CA ALA A 97 4.81 -3.48 -1.32
C ALA A 97 3.35 -3.80 -1.70
N GLN A 98 2.49 -4.06 -0.72
CA GLN A 98 1.06 -4.25 -0.92
C GLN A 98 0.39 -2.98 -1.47
N ALA A 99 0.72 -1.82 -0.93
CA ALA A 99 0.20 -0.54 -1.43
C ALA A 99 0.61 -0.28 -2.88
N ASN A 100 1.86 -0.55 -3.24
CA ASN A 100 2.36 -0.42 -4.60
C ASN A 100 1.59 -1.32 -5.58
N LEU A 101 1.39 -2.60 -5.21
CA LEU A 101 0.63 -3.55 -6.03
C LEU A 101 -0.82 -3.09 -6.23
N ILE A 102 -1.48 -2.60 -5.18
CA ILE A 102 -2.84 -2.09 -5.28
C ILE A 102 -2.90 -0.86 -6.20
N LEU A 103 -1.94 0.07 -6.11
CA LEU A 103 -1.88 1.24 -6.98
C LEU A 103 -1.71 0.85 -8.45
N GLU A 104 -0.81 -0.08 -8.76
CA GLU A 104 -0.63 -0.62 -10.11
C GLU A 104 -1.93 -1.21 -10.66
N ARG A 105 -2.62 -2.02 -9.84
CA ARG A 105 -3.88 -2.67 -10.25
C ARG A 105 -5.03 -1.67 -10.42
N LEU A 106 -5.12 -0.67 -9.56
CA LEU A 106 -6.10 0.40 -9.69
C LEU A 106 -5.87 1.19 -10.98
N GLU A 107 -4.62 1.53 -11.29
CA GLU A 107 -4.29 2.26 -12.53
C GLU A 107 -4.60 1.43 -13.77
N THR A 108 -4.20 0.14 -13.78
CA THR A 108 -4.41 -0.77 -14.93
C THR A 108 -5.90 -1.00 -15.21
N ASN A 109 -6.75 -1.04 -14.18
CA ASN A 109 -8.18 -1.35 -14.31
C ASN A 109 -9.09 -0.12 -14.13
N LYS A 110 -8.54 1.07 -14.22
CA LYS A 110 -9.24 2.32 -13.92
C LYS A 110 -10.56 2.47 -14.67
N GLU A 111 -10.55 2.26 -15.99
CA GLU A 111 -11.74 2.39 -16.83
C GLU A 111 -12.85 1.44 -16.38
N VAL A 112 -12.53 0.16 -16.19
CA VAL A 112 -13.50 -0.87 -15.76
C VAL A 112 -14.09 -0.57 -14.38
N ILE A 113 -13.25 -0.10 -13.45
CA ILE A 113 -13.70 0.26 -12.08
C ILE A 113 -14.62 1.46 -12.13
N ASP A 114 -14.28 2.50 -12.88
CA ASP A 114 -15.05 3.74 -12.96
C ASP A 114 -16.38 3.52 -13.69
N GLU A 115 -16.43 2.73 -14.77
CA GLU A 115 -17.66 2.33 -15.45
C GLU A 115 -18.64 1.59 -14.53
N ASN A 116 -18.12 0.72 -13.66
CA ASN A 116 -18.90 -0.09 -12.73
C ASN A 116 -19.12 0.57 -11.35
N ALA A 117 -18.63 1.79 -11.12
CA ALA A 117 -18.78 2.50 -9.84
C ALA A 117 -20.24 2.88 -9.55
N GLY A 118 -21.05 3.06 -10.59
CA GLY A 118 -22.47 3.42 -10.46
C GLY A 118 -23.37 2.36 -9.83
N HIS A 119 -22.87 1.15 -9.62
CA HIS A 119 -23.57 0.03 -8.99
C HIS A 119 -23.10 -0.20 -7.54
N SER A 120 -22.25 0.68 -7.03
CA SER A 120 -21.69 0.59 -5.69
C SER A 120 -22.73 0.91 -4.63
N ALA A 121 -22.61 0.27 -3.47
CA ALA A 121 -23.33 0.62 -2.25
C ALA A 121 -22.93 2.02 -1.71
N LEU A 122 -21.86 2.63 -2.21
CA LEU A 122 -21.56 4.03 -1.96
C LEU A 122 -22.57 4.89 -2.71
N ASP A 123 -23.21 5.78 -1.97
CA ASP A 123 -24.14 6.77 -2.55
C ASP A 123 -23.40 7.56 -3.65
N LYS A 124 -23.98 7.61 -4.87
CA LYS A 124 -23.41 8.36 -6.00
C LYS A 124 -23.11 9.82 -5.66
N ALA A 125 -23.80 10.37 -4.66
CA ALA A 125 -23.55 11.72 -4.15
C ALA A 125 -22.19 11.86 -3.42
N THR A 126 -21.58 10.75 -2.99
CA THR A 126 -20.31 10.77 -2.25
C THR A 126 -19.08 10.68 -3.17
N ILE A 127 -19.26 10.15 -4.38
CA ILE A 127 -18.18 10.01 -5.37
C ILE A 127 -18.21 11.23 -6.31
N THR A 128 -17.30 12.16 -6.11
CA THR A 128 -17.09 13.29 -7.01
C THR A 128 -15.89 12.99 -7.92
N GLY A 129 -16.14 12.72 -9.21
CA GLY A 129 -15.11 12.37 -10.17
C GLY A 129 -14.85 10.86 -10.28
N SER A 130 -13.60 10.46 -10.55
CA SER A 130 -13.22 9.06 -10.70
C SER A 130 -13.19 8.35 -9.36
N ALA A 131 -13.97 7.26 -9.26
CA ALA A 131 -13.99 6.40 -8.07
C ALA A 131 -12.63 5.72 -7.82
N THR A 132 -11.93 5.38 -8.89
CA THR A 132 -10.59 4.80 -8.84
C THR A 132 -9.58 5.80 -8.29
N GLU A 133 -9.60 7.05 -8.76
CA GLU A 133 -8.68 8.08 -8.25
C GLU A 133 -8.89 8.36 -6.76
N MET A 134 -10.13 8.28 -6.29
CA MET A 134 -10.43 8.38 -4.87
C MET A 134 -9.79 7.24 -4.07
N LEU A 135 -9.89 5.99 -4.53
CA LEU A 135 -9.22 4.84 -3.91
C LEU A 135 -7.69 4.99 -3.95
N MET A 136 -7.16 5.44 -5.08
CA MET A 136 -5.72 5.72 -5.21
C MET A 136 -5.26 6.80 -4.23
N GLY A 137 -6.06 7.84 -3.99
CA GLY A 137 -5.78 8.86 -2.99
C GLY A 137 -5.63 8.28 -1.58
N GLU A 138 -6.50 7.36 -1.21
CA GLU A 138 -6.43 6.68 0.09
C GLU A 138 -5.19 5.78 0.20
N VAL A 139 -4.90 5.00 -0.84
CA VAL A 139 -3.72 4.12 -0.85
C VAL A 139 -2.43 4.93 -0.80
N ARG A 140 -2.34 6.04 -1.53
CA ARG A 140 -1.19 6.95 -1.48
C ARG A 140 -1.01 7.57 -0.10
N PHE A 141 -2.09 8.00 0.54
CA PHE A 141 -2.04 8.47 1.93
C PHE A 141 -1.46 7.41 2.87
N LEU A 142 -1.96 6.17 2.80
CA LEU A 142 -1.53 5.07 3.63
C LEU A 142 -0.06 4.69 3.38
N ARG A 143 0.36 4.68 2.11
CA ARG A 143 1.76 4.45 1.71
C ARG A 143 2.70 5.54 2.26
N ALA A 144 2.32 6.79 2.09
CA ALA A 144 3.09 7.93 2.62
C ALA A 144 3.17 7.90 4.16
N TYR A 145 2.10 7.50 4.84
CA TYR A 145 2.11 7.31 6.28
C TYR A 145 3.13 6.25 6.71
N ALA A 146 3.18 5.11 6.01
CA ALA A 146 4.16 4.06 6.28
C ALA A 146 5.60 4.55 6.06
N TYR A 147 5.88 5.25 4.95
CA TYR A 147 7.19 5.84 4.70
C TYR A 147 7.57 6.91 5.71
N PHE A 148 6.64 7.76 6.12
CA PHE A 148 6.89 8.75 7.15
C PHE A 148 7.24 8.12 8.49
N THR A 149 6.58 7.02 8.84
CA THR A 149 6.91 6.24 10.05
C THR A 149 8.32 5.67 9.95
N LEU A 150 8.67 5.00 8.84
CA LEU A 150 10.03 4.51 8.61
C LEU A 150 11.07 5.62 8.71
N TYR A 151 10.81 6.77 8.09
CA TYR A 151 11.73 7.89 8.14
C TYR A 151 11.95 8.42 9.57
N ARG A 152 10.91 8.44 10.39
CA ARG A 152 11.01 8.88 11.78
C ARG A 152 11.91 7.98 12.63
N TYR A 153 11.94 6.68 12.34
CA TYR A 153 12.71 5.70 13.09
C TYR A 153 14.11 5.47 12.53
N TYR A 154 14.24 5.43 11.21
CA TYR A 154 15.50 5.01 10.55
C TYR A 154 16.22 6.13 9.81
N GLY A 155 15.63 7.32 9.71
CA GLY A 155 16.13 8.37 8.85
C GLY A 155 15.88 8.05 7.37
N GLY A 156 16.85 8.33 6.50
CA GLY A 156 16.75 7.96 5.09
C GLY A 156 16.56 6.45 4.93
N VAL A 157 15.58 6.05 4.13
CA VAL A 157 15.27 4.65 3.79
C VAL A 157 15.13 4.51 2.29
N PRO A 158 15.32 3.30 1.71
CA PRO A 158 15.08 3.07 0.28
C PRO A 158 13.66 3.43 -0.14
N LEU A 159 13.51 4.21 -1.21
CA LEU A 159 12.21 4.47 -1.83
C LEU A 159 11.93 3.39 -2.88
N ILE A 160 11.02 2.48 -2.57
CA ILE A 160 10.57 1.39 -3.45
C ILE A 160 9.11 1.69 -3.79
N ILE A 161 8.88 2.27 -4.96
CA ILE A 161 7.55 2.71 -5.40
C ILE A 161 6.97 1.86 -6.52
N GLU A 162 7.77 1.02 -7.15
CA GLU A 162 7.35 0.09 -8.18
C GLU A 162 7.02 -1.28 -7.57
N PRO A 163 5.86 -1.88 -7.88
CA PRO A 163 5.42 -3.12 -7.25
C PRO A 163 6.12 -4.35 -7.82
N THR A 164 6.36 -4.34 -9.13
CA THR A 164 6.89 -5.49 -9.89
C THR A 164 8.03 -5.08 -10.80
N GLY A 165 8.99 -5.99 -10.98
CA GLY A 165 10.14 -5.80 -11.86
C GLY A 165 11.40 -6.42 -11.28
N PRO A 166 12.46 -6.54 -12.06
CA PRO A 166 13.76 -6.97 -11.55
C PRO A 166 14.21 -5.95 -10.50
N LYS A 167 14.23 -6.40 -9.23
CA LYS A 167 14.72 -5.56 -8.14
C LYS A 167 16.22 -5.43 -8.27
N PRO A 168 16.77 -4.22 -8.24
CA PRO A 168 18.22 -4.04 -8.16
C PRO A 168 18.73 -4.70 -6.86
N ASP A 169 19.90 -5.31 -6.92
CA ASP A 169 20.53 -5.95 -5.76
C ASP A 169 20.74 -4.98 -4.60
N TYR A 170 20.79 -3.69 -4.90
CA TYR A 170 20.94 -2.62 -3.92
C TYR A 170 20.11 -1.39 -4.30
N VAL A 171 19.25 -0.94 -3.38
CA VAL A 171 18.56 0.34 -3.47
C VAL A 171 19.14 1.27 -2.41
N PRO A 172 19.75 2.41 -2.79
CA PRO A 172 20.30 3.34 -1.81
C PRO A 172 19.23 3.96 -0.94
N ARG A 173 19.63 4.45 0.21
CA ARG A 173 18.74 5.25 1.06
C ARG A 173 18.43 6.56 0.36
N ALA A 174 17.16 6.93 0.35
CA ALA A 174 16.76 8.24 -0.14
C ALA A 174 17.30 9.36 0.76
N THR A 175 17.73 10.43 0.13
CA THR A 175 18.06 11.66 0.83
C THR A 175 16.82 12.24 1.51
N ARG A 176 17.02 13.15 2.45
CA ARG A 176 15.90 13.86 3.09
C ARG A 176 15.04 14.59 2.06
N GLN A 177 15.66 15.26 1.10
CA GLN A 177 14.94 16.02 0.08
C GLN A 177 14.08 15.12 -0.79
N GLU A 178 14.61 13.98 -1.26
CA GLU A 178 13.85 12.99 -2.03
C GLU A 178 12.69 12.40 -1.22
N MET A 179 12.94 12.04 0.03
CA MET A 179 11.91 11.49 0.89
C MET A 179 10.77 12.49 1.13
N PHE A 180 11.07 13.73 1.53
CA PHE A 180 10.01 14.70 1.80
C PHE A 180 9.32 15.18 0.53
N LYS A 181 10.03 15.25 -0.60
CA LYS A 181 9.40 15.48 -1.91
C LYS A 181 8.36 14.40 -2.19
N PHE A 182 8.74 13.14 -2.09
CA PHE A 182 7.84 12.00 -2.28
C PHE A 182 6.63 12.09 -1.34
N LEU A 183 6.86 12.29 -0.04
CA LEU A 183 5.77 12.39 0.95
C LEU A 183 4.79 13.52 0.63
N TYR A 184 5.29 14.66 0.19
CA TYR A 184 4.44 15.81 -0.15
C TYR A 184 3.66 15.58 -1.45
N ASP A 185 4.25 14.95 -2.45
CA ASP A 185 3.59 14.60 -3.71
C ASP A 185 2.45 13.59 -3.46
N GLU A 186 2.69 12.57 -2.64
CA GLU A 186 1.67 11.59 -2.24
C GLU A 186 0.52 12.24 -1.48
N MET A 187 0.83 13.11 -0.52
CA MET A 187 -0.18 13.83 0.26
C MET A 187 -0.95 14.86 -0.55
N ALA A 188 -0.30 15.52 -1.52
CA ALA A 188 -0.97 16.45 -2.42
C ALA A 188 -2.01 15.75 -3.30
N TYR A 189 -1.66 14.60 -3.86
CA TYR A 189 -2.60 13.77 -4.60
C TYR A 189 -3.77 13.30 -3.72
N ALA A 190 -3.47 12.80 -2.52
CA ALA A 190 -4.49 12.36 -1.58
C ALA A 190 -5.42 13.49 -1.16
N LEU A 191 -4.89 14.71 -0.96
CA LEU A 191 -5.69 15.88 -0.59
C LEU A 191 -6.67 16.29 -1.70
N ASP A 192 -6.29 16.12 -2.96
CA ASP A 192 -7.15 16.37 -4.11
C ASP A 192 -8.24 15.31 -4.26
N LYS A 193 -7.91 14.03 -4.11
CA LYS A 193 -8.74 12.89 -4.51
C LYS A 193 -9.55 12.22 -3.38
N CYS A 194 -9.14 12.32 -2.13
CA CYS A 194 -9.87 11.70 -1.02
C CYS A 194 -11.22 12.35 -0.76
N LEU A 195 -12.06 11.66 -0.01
CA LEU A 195 -13.39 12.13 0.40
C LEU A 195 -13.31 13.43 1.23
N ASP A 196 -14.26 14.33 1.02
CA ASP A 196 -14.40 15.52 1.85
C ASP A 196 -14.93 15.18 3.25
N ASN A 197 -15.93 14.30 3.32
CA ASN A 197 -16.64 13.92 4.52
C ASN A 197 -16.72 12.41 4.73
N ARG A 198 -16.99 12.00 5.98
CA ARG A 198 -17.37 10.64 6.33
C ARG A 198 -18.89 10.61 6.54
N SER A 199 -19.59 9.82 5.74
CA SER A 199 -21.00 9.53 5.96
C SER A 199 -21.28 8.08 5.58
N GLY A 200 -22.17 7.43 6.31
CA GLY A 200 -22.61 6.07 6.01
C GLY A 200 -21.45 5.07 5.87
N ILE A 201 -21.37 4.39 4.75
CA ILE A 201 -20.38 3.34 4.44
C ILE A 201 -18.94 3.88 4.37
N ALA A 202 -18.77 5.19 4.15
CA ALA A 202 -17.45 5.83 4.12
C ALA A 202 -16.86 6.06 5.52
N TYR A 203 -17.57 5.69 6.57
CA TYR A 203 -17.10 5.85 7.94
C TYR A 203 -15.83 5.02 8.18
N GLY A 204 -14.79 5.68 8.70
CA GLY A 204 -13.48 5.04 8.91
C GLY A 204 -12.47 5.21 7.77
N ARG A 205 -12.89 5.66 6.59
CA ARG A 205 -12.00 5.94 5.46
C ARG A 205 -11.27 7.28 5.62
N VAL A 206 -10.15 7.43 4.91
CA VAL A 206 -9.36 8.67 4.88
C VAL A 206 -10.17 9.80 4.25
N THR A 207 -10.13 10.96 4.88
CA THR A 207 -10.76 12.19 4.37
C THR A 207 -9.71 13.26 4.09
N LYS A 208 -10.05 14.26 3.29
CA LYS A 208 -9.17 15.42 3.03
C LYS A 208 -8.72 16.10 4.33
N GLY A 209 -9.59 16.15 5.33
CA GLY A 209 -9.23 16.68 6.67
C GLY A 209 -8.14 15.84 7.36
N ALA A 210 -8.21 14.51 7.26
CA ALA A 210 -7.19 13.62 7.80
C ALA A 210 -5.86 13.79 7.05
N VAL A 211 -5.91 13.91 5.71
CA VAL A 211 -4.73 14.16 4.87
C VAL A 211 -4.08 15.50 5.23
N ALA A 212 -4.87 16.57 5.35
CA ALA A 212 -4.36 17.91 5.72
C ALA A 212 -3.69 17.89 7.10
N GLY A 213 -4.29 17.23 8.08
CA GLY A 213 -3.71 17.08 9.42
C GLY A 213 -2.38 16.32 9.41
N MET A 214 -2.30 15.24 8.63
CA MET A 214 -1.06 14.48 8.49
C MET A 214 0.01 15.28 7.72
N LEU A 215 -0.36 15.98 6.66
CA LEU A 215 0.55 16.83 5.92
C LEU A 215 1.13 17.96 6.81
N ALA A 216 0.30 18.58 7.65
CA ALA A 216 0.76 19.55 8.63
C ALA A 216 1.78 18.95 9.61
N LYS A 217 1.51 17.73 10.12
CA LYS A 217 2.44 16.99 10.99
C LYS A 217 3.78 16.72 10.30
N MET A 218 3.75 16.28 9.04
CA MET A 218 4.96 16.03 8.24
C MET A 218 5.77 17.33 8.03
N LYS A 219 5.11 18.45 7.72
CA LYS A 219 5.78 19.73 7.54
C LYS A 219 6.42 20.26 8.83
N ILE A 220 5.74 20.14 9.96
CA ILE A 220 6.29 20.53 11.27
C ILE A 220 7.50 19.65 11.62
N PHE A 221 7.40 18.35 11.39
CA PHE A 221 8.52 17.43 11.64
C PHE A 221 9.72 17.79 10.75
N HIS A 222 9.49 18.00 9.45
CA HIS A 222 10.55 18.38 8.51
C HIS A 222 11.22 19.69 8.91
N ALA A 223 10.44 20.74 9.22
CA ALA A 223 10.97 22.02 9.66
C ALA A 223 11.80 21.89 10.96
N SER A 224 11.32 21.11 11.94
CA SER A 224 12.06 20.90 13.18
C SER A 224 13.36 20.14 12.95
N TYR A 225 13.39 19.21 11.98
CA TYR A 225 14.59 18.46 11.62
C TYR A 225 15.64 19.36 10.94
N ILE A 226 15.22 20.25 10.02
CA ILE A 226 16.09 21.25 9.38
C ILE A 226 16.70 22.15 10.45
N ARG A 227 15.87 22.76 11.28
CA ARG A 227 16.33 23.63 12.35
C ARG A 227 17.36 22.96 13.26
N ARG A 228 17.14 21.70 13.60
CA ARG A 228 18.07 20.93 14.43
C ARG A 228 19.40 20.65 13.71
N ALA A 229 19.35 20.33 12.42
CA ALA A 229 20.55 20.13 11.61
C ALA A 229 21.40 21.40 11.53
N GLU A 230 20.77 22.57 11.34
CA GLU A 230 21.41 23.86 11.34
C GLU A 230 22.06 24.21 12.70
N MET A 231 21.35 23.98 13.81
CA MET A 231 21.87 24.22 15.16
C MET A 231 23.11 23.40 15.49
N TYR A 232 23.22 22.18 14.97
CA TYR A 232 24.34 21.27 15.25
C TYR A 232 25.40 21.23 14.13
N GLY A 233 25.33 22.14 13.15
CA GLY A 233 26.30 22.23 12.04
C GLY A 233 26.37 20.97 11.18
N ARG A 234 25.35 20.11 11.19
CA ARG A 234 25.28 18.93 10.35
C ARG A 234 24.93 19.34 8.92
N LYS A 235 25.74 18.90 7.95
CA LYS A 235 25.42 19.12 6.54
C LYS A 235 24.01 18.58 6.24
N GLN A 236 23.28 19.35 5.47
CA GLN A 236 21.93 18.98 5.01
C GLN A 236 22.09 17.99 3.84
N ASP A 237 22.25 16.72 4.18
CA ASP A 237 22.25 15.64 3.18
C ASP A 237 20.84 15.12 2.95
#